data_473301df83e571c93734aedb4df94134
#
_entry.id   473301df83e571c93734aedb4df94134
#
_cell.length_a   1.000
_cell.length_b   1.000
_cell.length_c   1.000
_cell.angle_alpha   90.00
_cell.angle_beta   90.00
_cell.angle_gamma   90.00
#
_symmetry.space_group_name_H-M   'P 1'
#
loop_
_entity.id
_entity.type
_entity.pdbx_description
1 polymer ?
#
loop_
_entity_poly.entity_id
_entity_poly.type
_entity_poly.pdbx_seq_one_letter_code
_entity_poly.pdbx_strand_id
1 'polypeptide(L)'
;MTLYRQLWLSIIVSALLALLASLFASLYNAREYLEAQLAIKNRDNAAALALALGRPGIDTGEVLVAATALFDSGNYDLVRVTDPEGRALADHIRRDAEAGAPAWFVDWLPIRSLPGEAQINSGWTPIGNIVLMSSSRFAYASLWKTAGFMTATIVAAGLLCLVLVHLVMGRIRRPMEAVIEQARAITEHRFVTIDEPDVPELKQLAAAMNDTVSRLREQFEDDARRYESLRRVANFDLLTGLANRTFFLASLDHALEAEDSLFGALAIVRFPHLGQVNREQGRDVADELLQRVGRCIGDLTPNCAGTYAGRLTGADFGLLLPSGCDIAGILDELMAELLKATEPVVGRDTDISIGWGAFARGESPTRLLARVDAAVAAAESSGGHRVREAAGDEQPDLPANAAEWRGALRYALSGHNALKLVHHTIRINGDPATYRECPLRIRVREDGDWLPASRFLPLAERLGVIQELDFAALALALDELDNDAHLGGLWVNLSARSIADPQFVRQMLALLDQHPDSRQRLWLEIPETGGLRRLAALRELARELKPLGCHLGLEHYGHHFNQIGLLYDIGLDFLKVDPGFIQGIDDNTCNQAFLSGLCDIAHRIGIRVYAEGVETEAELAKLAELGFDGVTGVAVREI
;
A
#
# COMPACT_ATOMS: atom_id res chain seq x y z
N MET A 1 1.64 -27.41 -3.89
CA MET A 1 0.18 -27.26 -4.11
C MET A 1 -0.41 -26.56 -2.90
N THR A 2 -1.25 -25.55 -3.09
CA THR A 2 -1.93 -24.87 -1.97
C THR A 2 -2.93 -25.82 -1.31
N LEU A 3 -3.15 -25.67 0.01
CA LEU A 3 -4.10 -26.47 0.79
C LEU A 3 -5.48 -26.53 0.12
N TYR A 4 -5.93 -25.43 -0.48
CA TYR A 4 -7.16 -25.34 -1.24
C TYR A 4 -7.22 -26.26 -2.46
N ARG A 5 -6.15 -26.35 -3.22
CA ARG A 5 -6.09 -27.27 -4.37
C ARG A 5 -6.13 -28.73 -3.93
N GLN A 6 -5.52 -29.07 -2.80
CA GLN A 6 -5.56 -30.42 -2.25
C GLN A 6 -6.97 -30.81 -1.77
N LEU A 7 -7.64 -29.91 -1.02
CA LEU A 7 -9.02 -30.13 -0.59
C LEU A 7 -9.97 -30.26 -1.77
N TRP A 8 -9.89 -29.34 -2.73
CA TRP A 8 -10.71 -29.36 -3.94
C TRP A 8 -10.53 -30.66 -4.72
N LEU A 9 -9.28 -31.07 -4.93
CA LEU A 9 -8.95 -32.33 -5.64
C LEU A 9 -9.48 -33.54 -4.87
N SER A 10 -9.33 -33.58 -3.55
CA SER A 10 -9.79 -34.71 -2.74
C SER A 10 -11.31 -34.85 -2.73
N ILE A 11 -12.07 -33.76 -2.67
CA ILE A 11 -13.55 -33.77 -2.75
C ILE A 11 -13.99 -34.26 -4.13
N ILE A 12 -13.39 -33.77 -5.21
CA ILE A 12 -13.76 -34.19 -6.57
C ILE A 12 -13.43 -35.66 -6.79
N VAL A 13 -12.23 -36.11 -6.40
CA VAL A 13 -11.83 -37.51 -6.56
C VAL A 13 -12.73 -38.45 -5.77
N SER A 14 -13.03 -38.12 -4.51
CA SER A 14 -13.96 -38.96 -3.71
C SER A 14 -15.38 -38.97 -4.24
N ALA A 15 -15.91 -37.83 -4.71
CA ALA A 15 -17.23 -37.76 -5.34
C ALA A 15 -17.26 -38.57 -6.65
N LEU A 16 -16.24 -38.46 -7.49
CA LEU A 16 -16.10 -39.18 -8.74
C LEU A 16 -16.06 -40.71 -8.49
N LEU A 17 -15.26 -41.14 -7.52
CA LEU A 17 -15.14 -42.55 -7.14
C LEU A 17 -16.48 -43.09 -6.63
N ALA A 18 -17.21 -42.35 -5.78
CA ALA A 18 -18.50 -42.73 -5.26
C ALA A 18 -19.54 -42.85 -6.39
N LEU A 19 -19.56 -41.90 -7.33
CA LEU A 19 -20.50 -41.90 -8.46
C LEU A 19 -20.21 -43.05 -9.44
N LEU A 20 -18.92 -43.32 -9.72
CA LEU A 20 -18.49 -44.46 -10.56
C LEU A 20 -18.84 -45.80 -9.91
N ALA A 21 -18.61 -45.94 -8.61
CA ALA A 21 -18.97 -47.15 -7.86
C ALA A 21 -20.49 -47.38 -7.87
N SER A 22 -21.29 -46.32 -7.70
CA SER A 22 -22.75 -46.36 -7.78
C SER A 22 -23.26 -46.77 -9.17
N LEU A 23 -22.65 -46.21 -10.23
CA LEU A 23 -22.95 -46.59 -11.61
C LEU A 23 -22.71 -48.07 -11.87
N PHE A 24 -21.50 -48.53 -11.48
CA PHE A 24 -21.11 -49.92 -11.65
C PHE A 24 -22.05 -50.87 -10.92
N ALA A 25 -22.34 -50.60 -9.63
CA ALA A 25 -23.27 -51.41 -8.84
C ALA A 25 -24.68 -51.42 -9.43
N SER A 26 -25.18 -50.28 -9.91
CA SER A 26 -26.51 -50.20 -10.52
C SER A 26 -26.61 -50.96 -11.83
N LEU A 27 -25.57 -50.85 -12.69
CA LEU A 27 -25.53 -51.61 -13.95
C LEU A 27 -25.42 -53.12 -13.71
N TYR A 28 -24.60 -53.52 -12.72
CA TYR A 28 -24.47 -54.92 -12.35
C TYR A 28 -25.78 -55.49 -11.83
N ASN A 29 -26.46 -54.83 -10.94
CA ASN A 29 -27.77 -55.24 -10.42
C ASN A 29 -28.86 -55.29 -11.53
N ALA A 30 -28.87 -54.29 -12.44
CA ALA A 30 -29.78 -54.26 -13.57
C ALA A 30 -29.54 -55.46 -14.52
N ARG A 31 -28.28 -55.79 -14.77
CA ARG A 31 -27.90 -56.99 -15.56
C ARG A 31 -28.43 -58.27 -14.91
N GLU A 32 -28.16 -58.48 -13.61
CA GLU A 32 -28.59 -59.70 -12.86
C GLU A 32 -30.11 -59.82 -12.86
N TYR A 33 -30.83 -58.70 -12.67
CA TYR A 33 -32.30 -58.67 -12.75
C TYR A 33 -32.80 -59.09 -14.14
N LEU A 34 -32.19 -58.60 -15.23
CA LEU A 34 -32.59 -58.95 -16.60
C LEU A 34 -32.28 -60.40 -16.93
N GLU A 35 -31.11 -60.96 -16.47
CA GLU A 35 -30.80 -62.37 -16.61
C GLU A 35 -31.84 -63.28 -15.93
N ALA A 36 -32.21 -62.93 -14.67
CA ALA A 36 -33.24 -63.68 -13.93
C ALA A 36 -34.60 -63.61 -14.64
N GLN A 37 -34.97 -62.43 -15.13
CA GLN A 37 -36.23 -62.22 -15.83
C GLN A 37 -36.30 -62.98 -17.14
N LEU A 38 -35.21 -63.03 -17.92
CA LEU A 38 -35.09 -63.84 -19.14
C LEU A 38 -35.19 -65.32 -18.84
N ALA A 39 -34.54 -65.81 -17.78
CA ALA A 39 -34.62 -67.21 -17.38
C ALA A 39 -36.06 -67.64 -16.98
N ILE A 40 -36.76 -66.82 -16.19
CA ILE A 40 -38.17 -67.08 -15.84
C ILE A 40 -39.02 -67.07 -17.09
N LYS A 41 -38.92 -66.04 -17.96
CA LYS A 41 -39.68 -65.94 -19.20
C LYS A 41 -39.46 -67.16 -20.14
N ASN A 42 -38.20 -67.62 -20.25
CA ASN A 42 -37.88 -68.79 -21.07
C ASN A 42 -38.50 -70.03 -20.55
N ARG A 43 -38.49 -70.23 -19.22
CA ARG A 43 -39.17 -71.40 -18.59
C ARG A 43 -40.68 -71.34 -18.78
N ASP A 44 -41.29 -70.19 -18.51
CA ASP A 44 -42.79 -70.03 -18.64
C ASP A 44 -43.22 -70.21 -20.09
N ASN A 45 -42.51 -69.67 -21.05
CA ASN A 45 -42.80 -69.82 -22.46
C ASN A 45 -42.56 -71.24 -22.95
N ALA A 46 -41.53 -71.94 -22.47
CA ALA A 46 -41.29 -73.33 -22.77
C ALA A 46 -42.45 -74.22 -22.21
N ALA A 47 -42.87 -73.98 -20.97
CA ALA A 47 -44.00 -74.68 -20.36
C ALA A 47 -45.33 -74.42 -21.09
N ALA A 48 -45.61 -73.15 -21.45
CA ALA A 48 -46.78 -72.79 -22.19
C ALA A 48 -46.84 -73.44 -23.58
N LEU A 49 -45.70 -73.44 -24.29
CA LEU A 49 -45.63 -74.08 -25.60
C LEU A 49 -45.68 -75.62 -25.48
N ALA A 50 -45.04 -76.21 -24.49
CA ALA A 50 -45.17 -77.65 -24.22
C ALA A 50 -46.61 -78.07 -23.96
N LEU A 51 -47.37 -77.27 -23.22
CA LEU A 51 -48.79 -77.49 -22.95
C LEU A 51 -49.66 -77.35 -24.22
N ALA A 52 -49.30 -76.37 -25.08
CA ALA A 52 -50.00 -76.14 -26.34
C ALA A 52 -49.81 -77.31 -27.35
N LEU A 53 -48.57 -77.86 -27.37
CA LEU A 53 -48.13 -78.96 -28.24
C LEU A 53 -48.51 -80.37 -27.64
N GLY A 54 -48.93 -80.46 -26.39
CA GLY A 54 -49.27 -81.70 -25.71
C GLY A 54 -50.72 -82.21 -25.99
N ARG A 55 -51.41 -81.68 -26.98
CA ARG A 55 -52.81 -82.13 -27.32
C ARG A 55 -52.81 -83.49 -28.02
N PRO A 56 -53.82 -84.36 -27.74
CA PRO A 56 -53.94 -85.64 -28.44
C PRO A 56 -54.14 -85.49 -29.96
N GLY A 57 -53.31 -86.16 -30.78
CA GLY A 57 -53.41 -86.16 -32.24
C GLY A 57 -52.61 -85.07 -32.97
N ILE A 58 -51.69 -84.33 -32.29
CA ILE A 58 -50.76 -83.43 -32.94
C ILE A 58 -49.77 -84.22 -33.83
N ASP A 59 -49.64 -83.79 -35.11
CA ASP A 59 -48.67 -84.33 -36.05
C ASP A 59 -47.30 -83.59 -35.95
N THR A 60 -46.24 -84.29 -36.32
CA THR A 60 -44.88 -83.74 -36.35
C THR A 60 -44.78 -82.46 -37.20
N GLY A 61 -45.62 -82.37 -38.24
CA GLY A 61 -45.76 -81.20 -39.08
C GLY A 61 -46.28 -79.95 -38.35
N GLU A 62 -47.24 -80.11 -37.48
CA GLU A 62 -47.83 -79.02 -36.66
C GLU A 62 -46.84 -78.52 -35.63
N VAL A 63 -46.06 -79.43 -35.02
CA VAL A 63 -44.96 -79.09 -34.11
C VAL A 63 -43.87 -78.22 -34.82
N LEU A 64 -43.49 -78.62 -36.04
CA LEU A 64 -42.51 -77.90 -36.84
C LEU A 64 -43.03 -76.50 -37.23
N VAL A 65 -44.29 -76.37 -37.64
CA VAL A 65 -44.93 -75.12 -37.99
C VAL A 65 -44.98 -74.18 -36.78
N ALA A 66 -45.43 -74.69 -35.62
CA ALA A 66 -45.46 -73.91 -34.40
C ALA A 66 -44.07 -73.43 -33.93
N ALA A 67 -43.07 -74.29 -33.96
CA ALA A 67 -41.68 -73.93 -33.61
C ALA A 67 -41.11 -72.92 -34.58
N THR A 68 -41.36 -73.04 -35.89
CA THR A 68 -40.88 -72.11 -36.92
C THR A 68 -41.61 -70.75 -36.75
N ALA A 69 -42.95 -70.75 -36.57
CA ALA A 69 -43.69 -69.49 -36.34
C ALA A 69 -43.23 -68.77 -35.09
N LEU A 70 -42.89 -69.46 -34.01
CA LEU A 70 -42.35 -68.87 -32.80
C LEU A 70 -40.94 -68.28 -33.02
N PHE A 71 -40.09 -68.99 -33.75
CA PHE A 71 -38.75 -68.50 -34.13
C PHE A 71 -38.83 -67.29 -35.06
N ASP A 72 -39.74 -67.32 -36.04
CA ASP A 72 -39.91 -66.19 -37.01
C ASP A 72 -40.56 -64.99 -36.36
N SER A 73 -41.14 -65.08 -35.18
CA SER A 73 -41.60 -63.93 -34.39
C SER A 73 -40.44 -62.98 -34.01
N GLY A 74 -39.19 -63.42 -34.14
CA GLY A 74 -37.99 -62.64 -33.87
C GLY A 74 -37.67 -62.51 -32.37
N ASN A 75 -38.45 -63.08 -31.48
CA ASN A 75 -38.23 -62.91 -30.03
C ASN A 75 -37.35 -63.98 -29.39
N TYR A 76 -36.95 -65.01 -30.15
CA TYR A 76 -36.16 -66.16 -29.67
C TYR A 76 -34.85 -66.31 -30.50
N ASP A 77 -33.78 -66.63 -29.83
CA ASP A 77 -32.47 -66.95 -30.43
C ASP A 77 -32.28 -68.46 -30.60
N LEU A 78 -33.04 -69.28 -29.80
CA LEU A 78 -33.07 -70.73 -29.92
C LEU A 78 -34.47 -71.22 -29.71
N VAL A 79 -34.96 -72.04 -30.65
CA VAL A 79 -36.21 -72.88 -30.52
C VAL A 79 -35.83 -74.26 -30.98
N ARG A 80 -35.77 -75.21 -30.02
CA ARG A 80 -35.46 -76.60 -30.30
C ARG A 80 -36.55 -77.49 -29.72
N VAL A 81 -37.06 -78.38 -30.53
CA VAL A 81 -37.97 -79.43 -30.13
C VAL A 81 -37.37 -80.81 -30.48
N THR A 82 -37.28 -81.68 -29.49
CA THR A 82 -36.71 -83.02 -29.66
C THR A 82 -37.74 -84.11 -29.36
N ASP A 83 -37.65 -85.24 -30.02
CA ASP A 83 -38.39 -86.43 -29.69
C ASP A 83 -37.88 -87.07 -28.36
N PRO A 84 -38.57 -88.10 -27.78
CA PRO A 84 -38.12 -88.75 -26.56
C PRO A 84 -36.77 -89.45 -26.69
N GLU A 85 -36.35 -89.81 -27.92
CA GLU A 85 -35.01 -90.39 -28.24
C GLU A 85 -33.95 -89.38 -28.41
N GLY A 86 -34.28 -88.05 -28.28
CA GLY A 86 -33.34 -86.96 -28.38
C GLY A 86 -33.02 -86.46 -29.81
N ARG A 87 -33.80 -86.94 -30.83
CA ARG A 87 -33.60 -86.46 -32.21
C ARG A 87 -34.36 -85.17 -32.39
N ALA A 88 -33.72 -84.17 -33.02
CA ALA A 88 -34.32 -82.87 -33.25
C ALA A 88 -35.49 -82.97 -34.26
N LEU A 89 -36.70 -82.61 -33.83
CA LEU A 89 -37.84 -82.40 -34.69
C LEU A 89 -37.82 -81.02 -35.33
N ALA A 90 -37.39 -80.00 -34.57
CA ALA A 90 -37.14 -78.63 -35.02
C ALA A 90 -35.92 -78.11 -34.31
N ASP A 91 -34.97 -77.48 -35.04
CA ASP A 91 -33.76 -76.84 -34.46
C ASP A 91 -33.53 -75.55 -35.20
N HIS A 92 -34.02 -74.46 -34.60
CA HIS A 92 -33.84 -73.11 -35.13
C HIS A 92 -32.90 -72.30 -34.22
N ILE A 93 -31.75 -71.87 -34.73
CA ILE A 93 -30.76 -71.14 -34.03
C ILE A 93 -30.42 -69.88 -34.82
N ARG A 94 -30.56 -68.71 -34.19
CA ARG A 94 -30.17 -67.43 -34.76
C ARG A 94 -28.70 -67.12 -34.37
N ARG A 95 -27.82 -67.09 -35.37
CA ARG A 95 -26.38 -66.84 -35.15
C ARG A 95 -25.99 -65.36 -35.30
N ASP A 96 -26.83 -64.53 -35.97
CA ASP A 96 -26.53 -63.14 -36.30
C ASP A 96 -27.57 -62.17 -35.70
N ALA A 97 -27.73 -62.16 -34.39
CA ALA A 97 -28.60 -61.18 -33.73
C ALA A 97 -27.84 -59.90 -33.44
N GLU A 98 -28.22 -58.76 -34.12
CA GLU A 98 -27.76 -57.45 -33.70
C GLU A 98 -28.15 -57.22 -32.24
N ALA A 99 -27.18 -56.97 -31.38
CA ALA A 99 -27.37 -56.99 -29.91
C ALA A 99 -28.16 -55.78 -29.34
N GLY A 100 -28.60 -54.82 -30.13
CA GLY A 100 -29.36 -53.66 -29.65
C GLY A 100 -28.57 -52.68 -28.76
N ALA A 101 -27.28 -52.90 -28.61
CA ALA A 101 -26.33 -52.04 -27.89
C ALA A 101 -24.95 -52.13 -28.60
N PRO A 102 -24.02 -51.18 -28.39
CA PRO A 102 -22.67 -51.21 -28.95
C PRO A 102 -21.91 -52.47 -28.55
N ALA A 103 -21.09 -53.01 -29.45
CA ALA A 103 -20.38 -54.31 -29.26
C ALA A 103 -19.51 -54.28 -27.98
N TRP A 104 -18.76 -53.19 -27.72
CA TRP A 104 -17.93 -53.05 -26.51
C TRP A 104 -18.73 -53.15 -25.20
N PHE A 105 -20.00 -52.67 -25.20
CA PHE A 105 -20.88 -52.74 -24.03
C PHE A 105 -21.39 -54.17 -23.80
N VAL A 106 -21.71 -54.90 -24.86
CA VAL A 106 -22.11 -56.30 -24.83
C VAL A 106 -20.94 -57.17 -24.31
N ASP A 107 -19.71 -56.91 -24.79
CA ASP A 107 -18.52 -57.64 -24.35
C ASP A 107 -18.14 -57.38 -22.90
N TRP A 108 -18.36 -56.12 -22.44
CA TRP A 108 -18.09 -55.70 -21.06
C TRP A 108 -19.11 -56.22 -20.06
N LEU A 109 -20.40 -56.29 -20.43
CA LEU A 109 -21.49 -56.70 -19.54
C LEU A 109 -22.33 -57.86 -20.22
N PRO A 110 -21.75 -59.05 -20.38
CA PRO A 110 -22.44 -60.14 -21.07
C PRO A 110 -23.71 -60.57 -20.26
N ILE A 111 -24.89 -60.61 -20.94
CA ILE A 111 -26.14 -61.11 -20.40
C ILE A 111 -26.27 -62.57 -20.81
N ARG A 112 -26.38 -63.48 -19.84
CA ARG A 112 -26.58 -64.91 -20.08
C ARG A 112 -28.05 -65.22 -20.11
N SER A 113 -28.60 -65.51 -21.29
CA SER A 113 -29.97 -66.04 -21.41
C SER A 113 -29.93 -67.56 -21.20
N LEU A 114 -30.36 -67.98 -20.02
CA LEU A 114 -30.49 -69.42 -19.74
C LEU A 114 -31.68 -70.01 -20.52
N PRO A 115 -31.52 -71.15 -21.20
CA PRO A 115 -32.58 -71.78 -21.90
C PRO A 115 -33.71 -72.27 -20.93
N GLY A 116 -34.94 -72.08 -21.29
CA GLY A 116 -36.12 -72.70 -20.62
C GLY A 116 -36.40 -74.09 -21.26
N GLU A 117 -36.53 -75.07 -20.43
CA GLU A 117 -36.82 -76.46 -20.86
C GLU A 117 -38.14 -76.86 -20.31
N ALA A 118 -38.91 -77.59 -21.15
CA ALA A 118 -40.17 -78.20 -20.72
C ALA A 118 -40.43 -79.49 -21.51
N GLN A 119 -41.08 -80.49 -20.86
CA GLN A 119 -41.43 -81.76 -21.47
C GLN A 119 -42.80 -81.66 -22.10
N ILE A 120 -42.94 -82.10 -23.36
CA ILE A 120 -44.21 -82.16 -24.07
C ILE A 120 -44.83 -83.52 -23.75
N ASN A 121 -45.97 -83.51 -23.11
CA ASN A 121 -46.69 -84.73 -22.71
C ASN A 121 -48.11 -84.80 -23.37
N SER A 122 -48.42 -85.89 -24.06
CA SER A 122 -49.80 -86.16 -24.50
C SER A 122 -50.46 -87.15 -23.52
N GLY A 123 -51.27 -86.62 -22.62
CA GLY A 123 -51.71 -87.37 -21.48
C GLY A 123 -50.58 -87.79 -20.54
N TRP A 124 -50.33 -89.12 -20.41
CA TRP A 124 -49.27 -89.66 -19.55
C TRP A 124 -48.01 -90.09 -20.31
N THR A 125 -47.98 -89.94 -21.63
CA THR A 125 -46.82 -90.32 -22.46
C THR A 125 -46.03 -89.11 -22.87
N PRO A 126 -44.71 -89.08 -22.59
CA PRO A 126 -43.83 -88.01 -23.07
C PRO A 126 -43.64 -88.12 -24.59
N ILE A 127 -43.88 -87.02 -25.33
CA ILE A 127 -43.73 -86.93 -26.79
C ILE A 127 -42.46 -86.23 -27.20
N GLY A 128 -41.86 -85.49 -26.30
CA GLY A 128 -40.62 -84.73 -26.61
C GLY A 128 -40.27 -83.70 -25.57
N ASN A 129 -39.16 -82.99 -25.80
CA ASN A 129 -38.72 -81.87 -24.98
C ASN A 129 -38.61 -80.60 -25.84
N ILE A 130 -38.98 -79.48 -25.24
CA ILE A 130 -38.77 -78.14 -25.86
C ILE A 130 -37.75 -77.34 -25.11
N VAL A 131 -36.87 -76.72 -25.84
CA VAL A 131 -35.84 -75.79 -25.31
C VAL A 131 -36.00 -74.47 -26.02
N LEU A 132 -36.32 -73.43 -25.23
CA LEU A 132 -36.45 -72.05 -25.73
C LEU A 132 -35.43 -71.13 -25.11
N MET A 133 -34.85 -70.24 -25.91
CA MET A 133 -33.99 -69.18 -25.44
C MET A 133 -34.44 -67.85 -26.07
N SER A 134 -34.93 -66.91 -25.26
CA SER A 134 -35.33 -65.57 -25.71
C SER A 134 -34.15 -64.78 -26.16
N SER A 135 -34.37 -63.92 -27.16
CA SER A 135 -33.33 -63.02 -27.65
C SER A 135 -32.94 -62.01 -26.57
N SER A 136 -31.66 -61.88 -26.34
CA SER A 136 -31.08 -60.92 -25.41
C SER A 136 -31.09 -59.49 -25.94
N ARG A 137 -31.47 -59.24 -27.19
CA ARG A 137 -31.50 -57.93 -27.86
C ARG A 137 -32.29 -56.88 -27.07
N PHE A 138 -33.47 -57.18 -26.62
CA PHE A 138 -34.30 -56.28 -25.82
C PHE A 138 -33.66 -55.96 -24.47
N ALA A 139 -33.06 -56.98 -23.83
CA ALA A 139 -32.37 -56.79 -22.55
C ALA A 139 -31.18 -55.86 -22.70
N TYR A 140 -30.35 -56.00 -23.73
CA TYR A 140 -29.24 -55.10 -24.03
C TYR A 140 -29.69 -53.70 -24.40
N ALA A 141 -30.75 -53.56 -25.21
CA ALA A 141 -31.29 -52.24 -25.55
C ALA A 141 -31.83 -51.51 -24.31
N SER A 142 -32.52 -52.23 -23.41
CA SER A 142 -32.99 -51.66 -22.14
C SER A 142 -31.85 -51.30 -21.21
N LEU A 143 -30.84 -52.18 -21.08
CA LEU A 143 -29.65 -51.93 -20.24
C LEU A 143 -28.84 -50.74 -20.76
N TRP A 144 -28.65 -50.62 -22.07
CA TRP A 144 -27.98 -49.51 -22.72
C TRP A 144 -28.69 -48.16 -22.48
N LYS A 145 -30.04 -48.15 -22.65
CA LYS A 145 -30.85 -46.96 -22.37
C LYS A 145 -30.76 -46.54 -20.91
N THR A 146 -30.80 -47.51 -19.98
CA THR A 146 -30.65 -47.27 -18.55
C THR A 146 -29.26 -46.74 -18.22
N ALA A 147 -28.19 -47.33 -18.81
CA ALA A 147 -26.83 -46.86 -18.67
C ALA A 147 -26.67 -45.40 -19.14
N GLY A 148 -27.23 -45.05 -20.30
CA GLY A 148 -27.24 -43.69 -20.82
C GLY A 148 -27.91 -42.69 -19.92
N PHE A 149 -29.10 -43.04 -19.40
CA PHE A 149 -29.83 -42.19 -18.46
C PHE A 149 -29.07 -42.00 -17.12
N MET A 150 -28.54 -43.08 -16.56
CA MET A 150 -27.72 -43.02 -15.34
C MET A 150 -26.47 -42.19 -15.53
N THR A 151 -25.75 -42.38 -16.64
CA THR A 151 -24.56 -41.57 -16.95
C THR A 151 -24.91 -40.10 -17.07
N ALA A 152 -25.97 -39.73 -17.77
CA ALA A 152 -26.44 -38.35 -17.89
C ALA A 152 -26.77 -37.74 -16.51
N THR A 153 -27.46 -38.50 -15.65
CA THR A 153 -27.82 -38.08 -14.28
C THR A 153 -26.57 -37.86 -13.42
N ILE A 154 -25.57 -38.76 -13.52
CA ILE A 154 -24.31 -38.69 -12.80
C ILE A 154 -23.48 -37.47 -13.26
N VAL A 155 -23.42 -37.21 -14.57
CA VAL A 155 -22.74 -36.04 -15.12
C VAL A 155 -23.43 -34.76 -14.62
N ALA A 156 -24.73 -34.69 -14.64
CA ALA A 156 -25.49 -33.54 -14.12
C ALA A 156 -25.24 -33.32 -12.62
N ALA A 157 -25.28 -34.39 -11.81
CA ALA A 157 -24.95 -34.32 -10.38
C ALA A 157 -23.49 -33.90 -10.13
N GLY A 158 -22.55 -34.41 -10.92
CA GLY A 158 -21.13 -34.02 -10.86
C GLY A 158 -20.91 -32.55 -11.18
N LEU A 159 -21.54 -32.02 -12.21
CA LEU A 159 -21.52 -30.59 -12.55
C LEU A 159 -22.11 -29.73 -11.44
N LEU A 160 -23.25 -30.13 -10.87
CA LEU A 160 -23.85 -29.42 -9.75
C LEU A 160 -22.93 -29.41 -8.53
N CYS A 161 -22.32 -30.55 -8.20
CA CYS A 161 -21.33 -30.64 -7.11
C CYS A 161 -20.13 -29.73 -7.35
N LEU A 162 -19.60 -29.67 -8.57
CA LEU A 162 -18.50 -28.80 -8.97
C LEU A 162 -18.85 -27.32 -8.77
N VAL A 163 -20.04 -26.89 -9.15
CA VAL A 163 -20.53 -25.52 -8.95
C VAL A 163 -20.65 -25.20 -7.45
N LEU A 164 -21.25 -26.10 -6.67
CA LEU A 164 -21.39 -25.92 -5.22
C LEU A 164 -20.03 -25.80 -4.51
N VAL A 165 -19.08 -26.68 -4.85
CA VAL A 165 -17.72 -26.64 -4.30
C VAL A 165 -17.04 -25.32 -4.67
N HIS A 166 -17.18 -24.86 -5.92
CA HIS A 166 -16.61 -23.58 -6.36
C HIS A 166 -17.18 -22.40 -5.57
N LEU A 167 -18.49 -22.35 -5.36
CA LEU A 167 -19.16 -21.28 -4.61
C LEU A 167 -18.75 -21.27 -3.13
N VAL A 168 -18.75 -22.43 -2.47
CA VAL A 168 -18.33 -22.54 -1.06
C VAL A 168 -16.84 -22.16 -0.89
N MET A 169 -15.99 -22.67 -1.79
CA MET A 169 -14.56 -22.38 -1.73
C MET A 169 -14.26 -20.90 -1.97
N GLY A 170 -15.00 -20.24 -2.86
CA GLY A 170 -14.89 -18.79 -3.07
C GLY A 170 -15.27 -17.98 -1.83
N ARG A 171 -16.27 -18.45 -1.08
CA ARG A 171 -16.74 -17.81 0.16
C ARG A 171 -15.74 -17.92 1.33
N ILE A 172 -14.87 -18.94 1.30
CA ILE A 172 -13.83 -19.13 2.32
C ILE A 172 -12.51 -18.48 1.89
N ARG A 173 -12.15 -18.59 0.63
CA ARG A 173 -10.83 -18.15 0.11
C ARG A 173 -10.64 -16.64 0.21
N ARG A 174 -11.62 -15.84 -0.23
CA ARG A 174 -11.51 -14.37 -0.25
C ARG A 174 -11.23 -13.76 1.13
N PRO A 175 -12.05 -14.08 2.17
CA PRO A 175 -11.77 -13.56 3.51
C PRO A 175 -10.44 -14.04 4.09
N MET A 176 -10.04 -15.28 3.81
CA MET A 176 -8.77 -15.81 4.28
C MET A 176 -7.57 -15.07 3.64
N GLU A 177 -7.65 -14.76 2.34
CA GLU A 177 -6.65 -13.94 1.66
C GLU A 177 -6.59 -12.53 2.27
N ALA A 178 -7.73 -11.93 2.62
CA ALA A 178 -7.77 -10.64 3.30
C ALA A 178 -7.10 -10.66 4.69
N VAL A 179 -7.34 -11.71 5.49
CA VAL A 179 -6.67 -11.87 6.80
C VAL A 179 -5.16 -12.08 6.64
N ILE A 180 -4.72 -12.86 5.65
CA ILE A 180 -3.30 -13.05 5.37
C ILE A 180 -2.65 -11.73 4.94
N GLU A 181 -3.32 -10.96 4.09
CA GLU A 181 -2.83 -9.64 3.66
C GLU A 181 -2.79 -8.65 4.83
N GLN A 182 -3.79 -8.65 5.72
CA GLN A 182 -3.75 -7.88 6.95
C GLN A 182 -2.57 -8.28 7.85
N ALA A 183 -2.32 -9.58 8.01
CA ALA A 183 -1.17 -10.07 8.78
C ALA A 183 0.17 -9.63 8.17
N ARG A 184 0.28 -9.62 6.83
CA ARG A 184 1.44 -9.07 6.13
C ARG A 184 1.55 -7.55 6.33
N ALA A 185 0.43 -6.83 6.20
CA ALA A 185 0.41 -5.39 6.44
C ALA A 185 0.91 -5.05 7.84
N ILE A 186 0.59 -5.84 8.88
CA ILE A 186 1.15 -5.66 10.23
C ILE A 186 2.68 -5.86 10.23
N THR A 187 3.21 -6.87 9.54
CA THR A 187 4.67 -7.09 9.44
C THR A 187 5.36 -6.00 8.62
N GLU A 188 4.64 -5.34 7.73
CA GLU A 188 5.07 -4.17 6.97
C GLU A 188 4.75 -2.85 7.72
N HIS A 189 4.40 -2.93 9.00
CA HIS A 189 4.07 -1.80 9.88
C HIS A 189 2.87 -0.96 9.39
N ARG A 190 1.96 -1.55 8.62
CA ARG A 190 0.73 -0.92 8.14
C ARG A 190 -0.47 -1.40 8.96
N PHE A 191 -1.18 -0.49 9.62
CA PHE A 191 -2.32 -0.79 10.49
C PHE A 191 -3.64 -0.78 9.69
N VAL A 192 -3.87 -1.85 8.92
CA VAL A 192 -5.06 -1.99 8.07
C VAL A 192 -6.10 -2.87 8.77
N THR A 193 -7.35 -2.43 8.81
CA THR A 193 -8.49 -3.23 9.25
C THR A 193 -9.22 -3.82 8.05
N ILE A 194 -9.82 -4.99 8.22
CA ILE A 194 -10.61 -5.67 7.18
C ILE A 194 -12.06 -5.80 7.60
N ASP A 195 -12.96 -5.89 6.62
CA ASP A 195 -14.37 -6.13 6.87
C ASP A 195 -14.58 -7.53 7.47
N GLU A 196 -15.52 -7.63 8.41
CA GLU A 196 -15.88 -8.90 9.03
C GLU A 196 -16.61 -9.81 8.03
N PRO A 197 -16.08 -11.01 7.75
CA PRO A 197 -16.73 -11.94 6.83
C PRO A 197 -17.98 -12.58 7.43
N ASP A 198 -18.87 -13.09 6.58
CA ASP A 198 -20.12 -13.77 6.99
C ASP A 198 -19.89 -15.15 7.66
N VAL A 199 -18.72 -15.78 7.44
CA VAL A 199 -18.38 -17.09 8.00
C VAL A 199 -17.98 -16.92 9.46
N PRO A 200 -18.71 -17.54 10.45
CA PRO A 200 -18.54 -17.26 11.87
C PRO A 200 -17.10 -17.45 12.39
N GLU A 201 -16.41 -18.50 11.94
CA GLU A 201 -15.03 -18.79 12.37
C GLU A 201 -14.04 -17.74 11.83
N LEU A 202 -14.24 -17.30 10.59
CA LEU A 202 -13.43 -16.27 9.95
C LEU A 202 -13.77 -14.89 10.51
N LYS A 203 -15.03 -14.65 10.87
CA LYS A 203 -15.47 -13.43 11.54
C LYS A 203 -14.76 -13.24 12.89
N GLN A 204 -14.69 -14.29 13.71
CA GLN A 204 -13.98 -14.26 14.99
C GLN A 204 -12.48 -13.97 14.79
N LEU A 205 -11.87 -14.58 13.77
CA LEU A 205 -10.46 -14.34 13.43
C LEU A 205 -10.23 -12.90 12.96
N ALA A 206 -11.07 -12.41 12.04
CA ALA A 206 -11.00 -11.04 11.55
C ALA A 206 -11.21 -10.01 12.68
N ALA A 207 -12.18 -10.24 13.56
CA ALA A 207 -12.44 -9.39 14.71
C ALA A 207 -11.24 -9.35 15.68
N ALA A 208 -10.64 -10.51 16.00
CA ALA A 208 -9.45 -10.57 16.85
C ALA A 208 -8.23 -9.86 16.22
N MET A 209 -8.05 -10.01 14.92
CA MET A 209 -6.99 -9.28 14.17
C MET A 209 -7.25 -7.77 14.15
N ASN A 210 -8.49 -7.34 13.88
CA ASN A 210 -8.88 -5.93 13.93
C ASN A 210 -8.68 -5.32 15.33
N ASP A 211 -9.03 -6.05 16.40
CA ASP A 211 -8.79 -5.61 17.78
C ASP A 211 -7.28 -5.47 18.06
N THR A 212 -6.46 -6.41 17.59
CA THR A 212 -5.01 -6.33 17.73
C THR A 212 -4.44 -5.11 17.01
N VAL A 213 -4.86 -4.84 15.75
CA VAL A 213 -4.45 -3.67 14.99
C VAL A 213 -4.89 -2.38 15.70
N SER A 214 -6.13 -2.34 16.21
CA SER A 214 -6.65 -1.17 16.93
C SER A 214 -5.85 -0.87 18.18
N ARG A 215 -5.48 -1.89 18.98
CA ARG A 215 -4.64 -1.73 20.17
C ARG A 215 -3.22 -1.25 19.83
N LEU A 216 -2.61 -1.81 18.78
CA LEU A 216 -1.29 -1.37 18.33
C LEU A 216 -1.31 0.09 17.90
N ARG A 217 -2.36 0.50 17.19
CA ARG A 217 -2.56 1.89 16.78
C ARG A 217 -2.75 2.81 17.98
N GLU A 218 -3.57 2.43 18.95
CA GLU A 218 -3.81 3.20 20.17
C GLU A 218 -2.52 3.38 21.00
N GLN A 219 -1.73 2.32 21.16
CA GLN A 219 -0.41 2.40 21.80
C GLN A 219 0.54 3.36 21.07
N PHE A 220 0.56 3.29 19.74
CA PHE A 220 1.37 4.20 18.93
C PHE A 220 0.96 5.67 19.11
N GLU A 221 -0.35 5.95 19.12
CA GLU A 221 -0.88 7.30 19.34
C GLU A 221 -0.60 7.81 20.77
N ASP A 222 -0.62 6.94 21.78
CA ASP A 222 -0.28 7.29 23.18
C ASP A 222 1.21 7.62 23.31
N ASP A 223 2.09 6.80 22.74
CA ASP A 223 3.53 7.06 22.72
C ASP A 223 3.82 8.40 22.01
N ALA A 224 3.20 8.64 20.85
CA ALA A 224 3.35 9.90 20.12
C ALA A 224 2.91 11.12 20.94
N ARG A 225 1.78 11.04 21.66
CA ARG A 225 1.33 12.12 22.57
C ARG A 225 2.33 12.37 23.69
N ARG A 226 2.92 11.33 24.24
CA ARG A 226 3.93 11.45 25.30
C ARG A 226 5.17 12.17 24.80
N TYR A 227 5.71 11.79 23.65
CA TYR A 227 6.90 12.42 23.08
C TYR A 227 6.62 13.85 22.60
N GLU A 228 5.42 14.14 22.08
CA GLU A 228 5.01 15.51 21.76
C GLU A 228 5.03 16.41 23.01
N SER A 229 4.61 15.89 24.17
CA SER A 229 4.68 16.65 25.41
C SER A 229 6.12 16.94 25.84
N LEU A 230 7.03 16.00 25.66
CA LEU A 230 8.46 16.20 25.91
C LEU A 230 9.06 17.25 24.97
N ARG A 231 8.77 17.16 23.67
CA ARG A 231 9.19 18.14 22.67
C ARG A 231 8.73 19.56 23.02
N ARG A 232 7.45 19.69 23.42
CA ARG A 232 6.90 20.99 23.82
C ARG A 232 7.65 21.60 25.01
N VAL A 233 7.94 20.81 26.03
CA VAL A 233 8.68 21.29 27.19
C VAL A 233 10.12 21.65 26.85
N ALA A 234 10.76 20.87 25.97
CA ALA A 234 12.14 21.08 25.56
C ALA A 234 12.34 22.34 24.70
N ASN A 235 11.44 22.57 23.74
CA ASN A 235 11.71 23.47 22.61
C ASN A 235 10.76 24.66 22.54
N PHE A 236 9.67 24.68 23.29
CA PHE A 236 8.67 25.74 23.20
C PHE A 236 8.47 26.48 24.53
N ASP A 237 8.15 27.76 24.45
CA ASP A 237 7.68 28.56 25.57
C ASP A 237 6.25 28.18 25.91
N LEU A 238 6.02 27.65 27.11
CA LEU A 238 4.71 27.10 27.52
C LEU A 238 3.60 28.16 27.59
N LEU A 239 3.94 29.44 27.71
CA LEU A 239 2.99 30.54 27.78
C LEU A 239 2.50 30.97 26.38
N THR A 240 3.43 31.14 25.46
CA THR A 240 3.13 31.70 24.12
C THR A 240 2.96 30.63 23.05
N GLY A 241 3.48 29.40 23.27
CA GLY A 241 3.50 28.33 22.29
C GLY A 241 4.50 28.50 21.16
N LEU A 242 5.30 29.58 21.16
CA LEU A 242 6.38 29.82 20.22
C LEU A 242 7.64 29.06 20.67
N ALA A 243 8.66 28.97 19.81
CA ALA A 243 9.95 28.41 20.20
C ALA A 243 10.51 29.13 21.44
N ASN A 244 11.13 28.38 22.34
CA ASN A 244 11.87 29.00 23.45
C ASN A 244 13.19 29.61 22.93
N ARG A 245 13.83 30.41 23.79
CA ARG A 245 15.08 31.10 23.44
C ARG A 245 16.16 30.15 22.90
N THR A 246 16.38 29.03 23.58
CA THR A 246 17.45 28.10 23.23
C THR A 246 17.24 27.50 21.85
N PHE A 247 16.04 27.04 21.57
CA PHE A 247 15.70 26.44 20.29
C PHE A 247 15.67 27.48 19.14
N PHE A 248 15.19 28.71 19.41
CA PHE A 248 15.23 29.79 18.42
C PHE A 248 16.67 30.19 18.06
N LEU A 249 17.59 30.31 19.03
CA LEU A 249 18.97 30.67 18.78
C LEU A 249 19.71 29.56 18.03
N ALA A 250 19.50 28.29 18.34
CA ALA A 250 20.03 27.17 17.57
C ALA A 250 19.56 27.22 16.10
N SER A 251 18.27 27.50 15.87
CA SER A 251 17.74 27.67 14.51
C SER A 251 18.34 28.89 13.79
N LEU A 252 18.62 29.98 14.52
CA LEU A 252 19.29 31.15 13.96
C LEU A 252 20.73 30.84 13.59
N ASP A 253 21.50 30.18 14.46
CA ASP A 253 22.90 29.81 14.23
C ASP A 253 22.98 28.93 12.97
N HIS A 254 22.15 27.92 12.87
CA HIS A 254 22.04 27.10 11.67
C HIS A 254 21.70 27.93 10.41
N ALA A 255 20.73 28.85 10.51
CA ALA A 255 20.33 29.70 9.39
C ALA A 255 21.48 30.60 8.87
N LEU A 256 22.39 30.99 9.75
CA LEU A 256 23.56 31.79 9.41
C LEU A 256 24.73 30.98 8.80
N GLU A 257 24.83 29.71 9.13
CA GLU A 257 25.90 28.81 8.67
C GLU A 257 25.52 28.02 7.43
N ALA A 258 24.28 27.59 7.32
CA ALA A 258 23.81 26.74 6.24
C ALA A 258 23.86 27.44 4.88
N GLU A 259 24.40 26.76 3.89
CA GLU A 259 24.44 27.23 2.50
C GLU A 259 23.05 27.36 1.90
N ASP A 260 22.14 26.48 2.29
CA ASP A 260 20.80 26.34 1.76
C ASP A 260 19.73 26.84 2.71
N SER A 261 20.10 27.67 3.71
CA SER A 261 19.14 28.28 4.62
C SER A 261 18.02 28.99 3.85
N LEU A 262 16.77 28.62 4.14
CA LEU A 262 15.58 29.29 3.59
C LEU A 262 15.40 30.71 4.15
N PHE A 263 16.07 31.03 5.26
CA PHE A 263 15.96 32.30 5.95
C PHE A 263 16.93 33.35 5.37
N GLY A 264 16.50 34.61 5.32
CA GLY A 264 17.30 35.70 4.80
C GLY A 264 17.25 36.96 5.67
N ALA A 265 16.37 37.00 6.69
CA ALA A 265 16.31 38.11 7.62
C ALA A 265 15.86 37.67 9.02
N LEU A 266 16.36 38.42 10.01
CA LEU A 266 15.93 38.37 11.40
C LEU A 266 15.13 39.61 11.72
N ALA A 267 13.96 39.44 12.36
CA ALA A 267 13.21 40.52 12.98
C ALA A 267 13.06 40.27 14.49
N ILE A 268 13.08 41.36 15.27
CA ILE A 268 12.78 41.35 16.71
C ILE A 268 11.60 42.25 16.97
N VAL A 269 10.59 41.71 17.62
CA VAL A 269 9.39 42.42 18.11
C VAL A 269 9.54 42.61 19.61
N ARG A 270 9.44 43.84 20.08
CA ARG A 270 9.60 44.22 21.49
C ARG A 270 8.38 44.93 22.05
N PHE A 271 8.02 44.57 23.28
CA PHE A 271 6.99 45.20 24.10
C PHE A 271 7.66 45.89 25.32
N PRO A 272 8.07 47.16 25.23
CA PRO A 272 8.90 47.80 26.25
C PRO A 272 8.21 47.94 27.60
N HIS A 273 6.89 48.09 27.64
CA HIS A 273 6.12 48.35 28.86
C HIS A 273 5.53 47.09 29.53
N LEU A 274 5.88 45.88 29.12
CA LEU A 274 5.36 44.63 29.70
C LEU A 274 5.56 44.59 31.24
N GLY A 275 6.72 45.03 31.73
CA GLY A 275 7.01 45.13 33.17
C GLY A 275 6.09 46.11 33.93
N GLN A 276 5.60 47.16 33.26
CA GLN A 276 4.66 48.09 33.82
C GLN A 276 3.27 47.48 33.87
N VAL A 277 2.79 46.86 32.79
CA VAL A 277 1.54 46.10 32.74
C VAL A 277 1.46 45.09 33.88
N ASN A 278 2.54 44.32 34.07
CA ASN A 278 2.60 43.34 35.16
C ASN A 278 2.50 43.95 36.57
N ARG A 279 3.08 45.15 36.79
CA ARG A 279 3.00 45.82 38.09
C ARG A 279 1.64 46.50 38.33
N GLU A 280 1.05 47.07 37.29
CA GLU A 280 -0.20 47.87 37.42
C GLU A 280 -1.45 47.03 37.29
N GLN A 281 -1.46 46.01 36.44
CA GLN A 281 -2.63 45.23 36.10
C GLN A 281 -2.55 43.76 36.57
N GLY A 282 -1.35 43.33 37.03
CA GLY A 282 -1.12 41.98 37.53
C GLY A 282 -0.60 41.00 36.48
N ARG A 283 -0.12 39.88 37.00
CA ARG A 283 0.54 38.83 36.20
C ARG A 283 -0.39 38.18 35.16
N ASP A 284 -1.66 37.97 35.56
CA ASP A 284 -2.60 37.26 34.68
C ASP A 284 -2.88 38.07 33.39
N VAL A 285 -2.95 39.42 33.50
CA VAL A 285 -3.13 40.31 32.34
C VAL A 285 -1.88 40.32 31.46
N ALA A 286 -0.69 40.34 32.06
CA ALA A 286 0.55 40.30 31.34
C ALA A 286 0.70 38.93 30.60
N ASP A 287 0.32 37.83 31.24
CA ASP A 287 0.33 36.50 30.64
C ASP A 287 -0.69 36.39 29.51
N GLU A 288 -1.91 36.97 29.64
CA GLU A 288 -2.91 37.05 28.57
C GLU A 288 -2.38 37.85 27.36
N LEU A 289 -1.72 38.98 27.61
CA LEU A 289 -1.09 39.79 26.57
C LEU A 289 -0.07 38.97 25.78
N LEU A 290 0.84 38.29 26.48
CA LEU A 290 1.87 37.44 25.86
C LEU A 290 1.27 36.27 25.05
N GLN A 291 0.20 35.67 25.54
CA GLN A 291 -0.52 34.61 24.79
C GLN A 291 -1.17 35.13 23.50
N ARG A 292 -1.72 36.35 23.53
CA ARG A 292 -2.29 37.00 22.34
C ARG A 292 -1.22 37.33 21.31
N VAL A 293 -0.10 37.90 21.76
CA VAL A 293 1.07 38.17 20.93
C VAL A 293 1.61 36.88 20.31
N GLY A 294 1.79 35.84 21.11
CA GLY A 294 2.25 34.53 20.63
C GLY A 294 1.34 33.95 19.56
N ARG A 295 0.01 34.07 19.71
CA ARG A 295 -0.95 33.64 18.68
C ARG A 295 -0.85 34.48 17.41
N CYS A 296 -0.80 35.82 17.51
CA CYS A 296 -0.63 36.69 16.36
C CYS A 296 0.62 36.36 15.54
N ILE A 297 1.75 36.16 16.22
CA ILE A 297 3.01 35.80 15.57
C ILE A 297 2.92 34.37 14.98
N GLY A 298 2.31 33.44 15.70
CA GLY A 298 2.10 32.05 15.24
C GLY A 298 1.17 31.96 14.02
N ASP A 299 0.14 32.80 13.94
CA ASP A 299 -0.81 32.84 12.81
C ASP A 299 -0.18 33.47 11.54
N LEU A 300 0.92 34.21 11.67
CA LEU A 300 1.68 34.73 10.54
C LEU A 300 2.47 33.63 9.83
N THR A 301 2.96 32.63 10.58
CA THR A 301 3.77 31.52 10.05
C THR A 301 3.09 30.72 8.93
N PRO A 302 1.78 30.43 8.94
CA PRO A 302 1.11 29.77 7.83
C PRO A 302 0.97 30.63 6.57
N ASN A 303 0.89 31.95 6.72
CA ASN A 303 0.71 32.88 5.59
C ASN A 303 2.02 33.16 4.85
N CYS A 304 3.16 33.08 5.56
CA CYS A 304 4.50 33.18 4.99
C CYS A 304 5.20 31.83 5.20
N ALA A 305 5.07 30.94 4.25
CA ALA A 305 5.71 29.63 4.31
C ALA A 305 7.22 29.79 4.59
N GLY A 306 7.70 29.15 5.67
CA GLY A 306 9.07 29.24 6.10
C GLY A 306 9.38 30.32 7.15
N THR A 307 8.41 31.06 7.71
CA THR A 307 8.68 31.93 8.86
C THR A 307 8.79 31.08 10.13
N TYR A 308 9.79 31.35 10.95
CA TYR A 308 10.02 30.70 12.23
C TYR A 308 10.07 31.72 13.35
N ALA A 309 9.40 31.46 14.47
CA ALA A 309 9.26 32.45 15.53
C ALA A 309 9.53 31.86 16.91
N GLY A 310 10.17 32.67 17.77
CA GLY A 310 10.50 32.27 19.13
C GLY A 310 10.46 33.43 20.12
N ARG A 311 10.29 33.12 21.41
CA ARG A 311 10.37 34.07 22.50
C ARG A 311 11.81 34.16 23.01
N LEU A 312 12.45 35.33 22.86
CA LEU A 312 13.83 35.56 23.23
C LEU A 312 14.02 35.95 24.70
N THR A 313 13.16 36.85 25.16
CA THR A 313 13.12 37.32 26.56
C THR A 313 11.68 37.42 27.06
N GLY A 314 11.49 38.01 28.22
CA GLY A 314 10.14 38.29 28.74
C GLY A 314 9.27 39.07 27.78
N ALA A 315 9.83 40.05 27.05
CA ALA A 315 9.13 41.02 26.20
C ALA A 315 9.57 41.02 24.72
N ASP A 316 10.59 40.22 24.35
CA ASP A 316 11.13 40.18 23.01
C ASP A 316 10.81 38.87 22.30
N PHE A 317 10.39 38.99 21.05
CA PHE A 317 10.11 37.87 20.15
C PHE A 317 10.98 37.97 18.91
N GLY A 318 11.66 36.88 18.54
CA GLY A 318 12.43 36.77 17.32
C GLY A 318 11.63 36.11 16.22
N LEU A 319 11.81 36.58 14.98
CA LEU A 319 11.27 35.97 13.79
C LEU A 319 12.39 35.79 12.76
N LEU A 320 12.54 34.55 12.27
CA LEU A 320 13.33 34.25 11.08
C LEU A 320 12.41 34.31 9.88
N LEU A 321 12.73 35.13 8.91
CA LEU A 321 11.93 35.40 7.73
C LEU A 321 12.57 34.85 6.48
N PRO A 322 11.81 34.24 5.56
CA PRO A 322 12.37 33.61 4.37
C PRO A 322 13.00 34.63 3.43
N SER A 323 14.02 34.17 2.71
CA SER A 323 14.66 34.95 1.64
C SER A 323 13.66 35.25 0.51
N GLY A 324 13.77 36.42 -0.11
CA GLY A 324 12.99 36.77 -1.30
C GLY A 324 11.54 37.19 -1.06
N CYS A 325 11.12 37.35 0.19
CA CYS A 325 9.82 37.92 0.55
C CYS A 325 9.87 39.44 0.70
N ASP A 326 8.72 40.11 0.62
CA ASP A 326 8.57 41.51 1.02
C ASP A 326 8.52 41.61 2.55
N ILE A 327 9.71 41.62 3.17
CA ILE A 327 9.86 41.58 4.62
C ILE A 327 9.21 42.80 5.26
N ALA A 328 9.39 44.00 4.67
CA ALA A 328 8.80 45.22 5.20
C ALA A 328 7.25 45.16 5.22
N GLY A 329 6.66 44.73 4.11
CA GLY A 329 5.19 44.55 4.02
C GLY A 329 4.64 43.53 5.03
N ILE A 330 5.35 42.39 5.21
CA ILE A 330 4.99 41.37 6.20
C ILE A 330 5.04 41.91 7.62
N LEU A 331 6.08 42.68 7.97
CA LEU A 331 6.24 43.23 9.31
C LEU A 331 5.26 44.39 9.59
N ASP A 332 4.89 45.17 8.57
CA ASP A 332 3.86 46.19 8.69
C ASP A 332 2.47 45.57 8.93
N GLU A 333 2.14 44.48 8.23
CA GLU A 333 0.92 43.69 8.46
C GLU A 333 0.91 43.08 9.87
N LEU A 334 2.05 42.47 10.29
CA LEU A 334 2.21 41.96 11.65
C LEU A 334 2.00 43.07 12.71
N MET A 335 2.58 44.26 12.51
CA MET A 335 2.42 45.39 13.40
C MET A 335 0.93 45.74 13.56
N ALA A 336 0.20 45.85 12.44
CA ALA A 336 -1.22 46.15 12.46
C ALA A 336 -2.06 45.09 13.22
N GLU A 337 -1.77 43.81 13.02
CA GLU A 337 -2.48 42.75 13.75
C GLU A 337 -2.09 42.69 15.23
N LEU A 338 -0.82 42.91 15.57
CA LEU A 338 -0.38 43.01 16.98
C LEU A 338 -1.09 44.16 17.72
N LEU A 339 -1.17 45.34 17.13
CA LEU A 339 -1.89 46.48 17.71
C LEU A 339 -3.37 46.15 17.97
N LYS A 340 -4.04 45.55 17.01
CA LYS A 340 -5.42 45.12 17.12
C LYS A 340 -5.63 44.04 18.20
N ALA A 341 -4.69 43.09 18.32
CA ALA A 341 -4.79 42.02 19.30
C ALA A 341 -4.50 42.48 20.74
N THR A 342 -3.66 43.49 20.92
CA THR A 342 -3.24 43.99 22.23
C THR A 342 -4.12 45.12 22.77
N GLU A 343 -4.79 45.91 21.91
CA GLU A 343 -5.71 47.01 22.29
C GLU A 343 -6.75 46.61 23.36
N PRO A 344 -7.41 45.43 23.32
CA PRO A 344 -8.40 45.04 24.33
C PRO A 344 -7.83 44.78 25.73
N VAL A 345 -6.50 44.52 25.84
CA VAL A 345 -5.85 44.17 27.12
C VAL A 345 -5.16 45.37 27.75
N VAL A 346 -4.45 46.16 26.96
CA VAL A 346 -3.58 47.25 27.47
C VAL A 346 -3.95 48.62 26.93
N GLY A 347 -5.03 48.74 26.16
CA GLY A 347 -5.44 49.99 25.55
C GLY A 347 -4.56 50.42 24.37
N ARG A 348 -4.76 51.69 23.94
CA ARG A 348 -4.03 52.25 22.77
C ARG A 348 -2.61 52.73 23.05
N ASP A 349 -2.23 52.77 24.32
CA ASP A 349 -0.94 53.34 24.75
C ASP A 349 0.18 52.26 24.81
N THR A 350 -0.01 51.09 24.18
CA THR A 350 0.98 50.03 24.16
C THR A 350 1.96 50.26 23.04
N ASP A 351 3.18 50.66 23.38
CA ASP A 351 4.25 50.77 22.40
C ASP A 351 4.74 49.41 21.96
N ILE A 352 4.71 49.16 20.65
CA ILE A 352 5.31 48.00 20.00
C ILE A 352 6.38 48.50 19.05
N SER A 353 7.58 47.90 19.10
CA SER A 353 8.68 48.25 18.23
C SER A 353 9.20 47.01 17.50
N ILE A 354 9.39 47.12 16.20
CA ILE A 354 9.94 46.07 15.37
C ILE A 354 11.20 46.56 14.70
N GLY A 355 12.32 45.87 14.94
CA GLY A 355 13.55 46.01 14.20
C GLY A 355 13.82 44.76 13.37
N TRP A 356 14.31 44.92 12.15
CA TRP A 356 14.69 43.79 11.30
C TRP A 356 15.96 44.07 10.49
N GLY A 357 16.65 43.01 10.08
CA GLY A 357 17.82 43.14 9.21
C GLY A 357 18.03 41.86 8.40
N ALA A 358 18.33 42.04 7.12
CA ALA A 358 18.80 40.94 6.29
C ALA A 358 20.16 40.47 6.77
N PHE A 359 20.47 39.19 6.62
CA PHE A 359 21.75 38.62 6.97
C PHE A 359 22.37 37.83 5.80
N ALA A 360 23.66 37.66 5.85
CA ALA A 360 24.42 36.86 4.92
C ALA A 360 25.03 35.65 5.65
N ARG A 361 25.32 34.60 4.90
CA ARG A 361 26.02 33.42 5.40
C ARG A 361 27.35 33.81 6.07
N GLY A 362 27.62 33.21 7.23
CA GLY A 362 28.83 33.44 8.00
C GLY A 362 28.83 34.73 8.82
N GLU A 363 27.71 35.49 8.85
CA GLU A 363 27.57 36.60 9.79
C GLU A 363 27.46 36.04 11.22
N SER A 364 28.19 36.65 12.15
CA SER A 364 28.12 36.23 13.56
C SER A 364 26.72 36.48 14.13
N PRO A 365 26.10 35.50 14.80
CA PRO A 365 24.79 35.65 15.48
C PRO A 365 24.77 36.85 16.42
N THR A 366 25.86 37.04 17.19
CA THR A 366 25.98 38.17 18.12
C THR A 366 25.96 39.52 17.39
N ARG A 367 26.64 39.63 16.20
CA ARG A 367 26.66 40.85 15.40
C ARG A 367 25.27 41.13 14.80
N LEU A 368 24.61 40.12 14.24
CA LEU A 368 23.26 40.26 13.68
C LEU A 368 22.25 40.69 14.75
N LEU A 369 22.25 40.01 15.89
CA LEU A 369 21.37 40.34 17.01
C LEU A 369 21.58 41.76 17.50
N ALA A 370 22.83 42.18 17.67
CA ALA A 370 23.17 43.56 18.08
C ALA A 370 22.71 44.60 17.04
N ARG A 371 22.87 44.32 15.75
CA ARG A 371 22.45 45.18 14.65
C ARG A 371 20.91 45.33 14.60
N VAL A 372 20.20 44.24 14.75
CA VAL A 372 18.72 44.24 14.77
C VAL A 372 18.18 44.88 16.07
N ASP A 373 18.85 44.65 17.22
CA ASP A 373 18.51 45.30 18.50
C ASP A 373 18.68 46.84 18.46
N ALA A 374 19.73 47.31 17.78
CA ALA A 374 19.90 48.74 17.53
C ALA A 374 18.76 49.34 16.67
N ALA A 375 18.25 48.57 15.69
CA ALA A 375 17.10 48.97 14.90
C ALA A 375 15.78 49.00 15.74
N VAL A 376 15.61 48.07 16.68
CA VAL A 376 14.50 48.06 17.64
C VAL A 376 14.59 49.32 18.52
N ALA A 377 15.76 49.62 19.10
CA ALA A 377 15.97 50.80 19.92
C ALA A 377 15.71 52.12 19.16
N ALA A 378 16.09 52.17 17.86
CA ALA A 378 15.77 53.31 17.00
C ALA A 378 14.25 53.43 16.72
N ALA A 379 13.55 52.32 16.60
CA ALA A 379 12.07 52.31 16.49
C ALA A 379 11.41 52.81 17.77
N GLU A 380 11.87 52.39 18.95
CA GLU A 380 11.42 52.85 20.27
C GLU A 380 11.60 54.36 20.43
N SER A 381 12.81 54.85 20.14
CA SER A 381 13.16 56.29 20.29
C SER A 381 12.37 57.21 19.33
N SER A 382 11.81 56.64 18.27
CA SER A 382 10.99 57.37 17.28
C SER A 382 9.50 57.50 17.65
N GLY A 383 9.10 57.05 18.84
CA GLY A 383 7.73 57.20 19.37
C GLY A 383 6.83 56.02 19.15
N GLY A 384 7.29 54.78 19.20
CA GLY A 384 6.50 53.51 19.16
C GLY A 384 5.78 53.20 17.84
N HIS A 385 5.23 51.97 17.73
CA HIS A 385 4.47 51.49 16.57
C HIS A 385 5.20 51.62 15.23
N ARG A 386 6.47 51.33 15.22
CA ARG A 386 7.31 51.47 14.02
C ARG A 386 8.10 50.24 13.72
N VAL A 387 8.21 49.98 12.42
CA VAL A 387 9.10 49.00 11.84
C VAL A 387 10.36 49.73 11.35
N ARG A 388 11.56 49.29 11.74
CA ARG A 388 12.85 49.85 11.34
C ARG A 388 13.74 48.76 10.79
N GLU A 389 14.36 49.08 9.65
CA GLU A 389 15.42 48.27 9.06
C GLU A 389 16.77 48.62 9.66
N ALA A 390 17.56 47.61 10.00
CA ALA A 390 18.96 47.78 10.40
C ALA A 390 19.83 48.11 9.19
N ALA A 391 20.81 49.01 9.33
CA ALA A 391 21.77 49.29 8.27
C ALA A 391 22.48 47.98 7.86
N GLY A 392 22.42 47.62 6.60
CA GLY A 392 23.02 46.42 6.02
C GLY A 392 24.06 46.76 4.97
N ASP A 393 24.98 45.85 4.71
CA ASP A 393 25.87 45.91 3.55
C ASP A 393 25.05 45.59 2.28
N GLU A 394 25.07 46.48 1.28
CA GLU A 394 24.43 46.25 -0.02
C GLU A 394 25.03 45.01 -0.70
N GLN A 395 24.16 44.12 -1.19
CA GLN A 395 24.55 42.97 -2.01
C GLN A 395 24.38 43.32 -3.51
N PRO A 396 25.48 43.54 -4.25
CA PRO A 396 25.44 44.26 -5.54
C PRO A 396 24.99 43.46 -6.76
N ASP A 397 24.79 42.14 -6.73
CA ASP A 397 24.73 41.30 -7.96
C ASP A 397 23.48 40.43 -8.21
N LEU A 398 22.41 40.62 -7.47
CA LEU A 398 21.16 39.85 -7.69
C LEU A 398 20.19 40.61 -8.59
N PRO A 399 19.34 39.89 -9.39
CA PRO A 399 18.25 40.51 -10.13
C PRO A 399 17.32 41.34 -9.24
N ALA A 400 17.03 42.57 -9.64
CA ALA A 400 16.35 43.54 -8.77
C ALA A 400 14.82 43.36 -8.71
N ASN A 401 14.24 42.64 -9.68
CA ASN A 401 12.77 42.51 -9.80
C ASN A 401 12.35 41.16 -10.39
N ALA A 402 11.05 40.87 -10.30
CA ALA A 402 10.46 39.60 -10.75
C ALA A 402 10.67 39.30 -12.25
N ALA A 403 10.76 40.33 -13.11
CA ALA A 403 10.98 40.15 -14.54
C ALA A 403 12.42 39.72 -14.83
N GLU A 404 13.37 40.34 -14.16
CA GLU A 404 14.80 39.97 -14.24
C GLU A 404 15.04 38.58 -13.68
N TRP A 405 14.45 38.23 -12.55
CA TRP A 405 14.52 36.88 -11.98
C TRP A 405 13.92 35.84 -12.93
N ARG A 406 12.78 36.13 -13.58
CA ARG A 406 12.22 35.21 -14.58
C ARG A 406 13.16 35.02 -15.77
N GLY A 407 13.85 36.07 -16.20
CA GLY A 407 14.91 36.01 -17.22
C GLY A 407 16.08 35.15 -16.80
N ALA A 408 16.58 35.35 -15.58
CA ALA A 408 17.70 34.61 -14.99
C ALA A 408 17.40 33.11 -14.81
N LEU A 409 16.21 32.78 -14.31
CA LEU A 409 15.80 31.38 -14.14
C LEU A 409 15.63 30.66 -15.49
N ARG A 410 15.09 31.35 -16.49
CA ARG A 410 15.01 30.80 -17.85
C ARG A 410 16.39 30.63 -18.49
N TYR A 411 17.31 31.56 -18.28
CA TYR A 411 18.69 31.40 -18.71
C TYR A 411 19.32 30.15 -18.09
N ALA A 412 19.16 29.94 -16.78
CA ALA A 412 19.67 28.76 -16.09
C ALA A 412 19.11 27.45 -16.66
N LEU A 413 17.84 27.42 -17.00
CA LEU A 413 17.16 26.24 -17.56
C LEU A 413 17.47 25.98 -19.04
N SER A 414 18.05 26.96 -19.78
CA SER A 414 18.27 26.85 -21.22
C SER A 414 19.54 26.11 -21.65
N GLY A 415 20.21 25.40 -20.75
CA GLY A 415 21.32 24.50 -21.10
C GLY A 415 22.72 25.13 -21.21
N HIS A 416 22.93 26.32 -20.64
CA HIS A 416 24.21 27.06 -20.67
C HIS A 416 25.21 26.62 -19.57
N ASN A 417 25.18 25.35 -19.09
CA ASN A 417 25.95 24.91 -17.91
C ASN A 417 25.73 25.82 -16.69
N ALA A 418 24.52 26.37 -16.58
CA ALA A 418 24.13 27.28 -15.52
C ALA A 418 23.38 26.59 -14.37
N LEU A 419 23.27 25.26 -14.41
CA LEU A 419 22.80 24.38 -13.36
C LEU A 419 23.87 23.38 -12.97
N LYS A 420 24.01 23.11 -11.69
CA LYS A 420 24.85 22.01 -11.17
C LYS A 420 24.33 21.52 -9.84
N LEU A 421 24.66 20.30 -9.49
CA LEU A 421 24.52 19.75 -8.14
C LEU A 421 25.81 20.02 -7.34
N VAL A 422 25.65 20.32 -6.07
CA VAL A 422 26.74 20.37 -5.09
C VAL A 422 26.53 19.20 -4.13
N HIS A 423 27.62 18.65 -3.61
CA HIS A 423 27.57 17.40 -2.86
C HIS A 423 27.93 17.64 -1.39
N HIS A 424 27.04 17.19 -0.50
CA HIS A 424 27.28 17.10 0.93
C HIS A 424 27.23 15.63 1.35
N THR A 425 28.24 15.19 2.09
CA THR A 425 28.35 13.77 2.49
C THR A 425 27.27 13.39 3.48
N ILE A 426 26.61 12.27 3.22
CA ILE A 426 25.72 11.60 4.16
C ILE A 426 26.39 10.30 4.59
N ARG A 427 26.48 10.07 5.90
CA ARG A 427 26.97 8.82 6.46
C ARG A 427 25.80 8.00 6.99
N ILE A 428 25.60 6.80 6.44
CA ILE A 428 24.62 5.82 6.90
C ILE A 428 25.33 4.83 7.82
N ASN A 429 24.80 4.61 9.01
CA ASN A 429 25.39 3.71 10.00
C ASN A 429 25.40 2.27 9.49
N GLY A 430 26.59 1.65 9.49
CA GLY A 430 26.76 0.26 9.04
C GLY A 430 26.84 0.07 7.52
N ASP A 431 26.74 1.14 6.73
CA ASP A 431 26.88 1.09 5.27
C ASP A 431 28.16 1.82 4.83
N PRO A 432 29.12 1.15 4.18
CA PRO A 432 30.35 1.77 3.70
C PRO A 432 30.16 2.52 2.37
N ALA A 433 29.00 2.46 1.74
CA ALA A 433 28.75 3.14 0.48
C ALA A 433 28.72 4.67 0.66
N THR A 434 29.12 5.39 -0.40
CA THR A 434 29.10 6.86 -0.39
C THR A 434 27.71 7.36 -0.77
N TYR A 435 27.08 8.10 0.14
CA TYR A 435 25.82 8.79 -0.08
C TYR A 435 26.04 10.29 -0.06
N ARG A 436 25.33 11.02 -0.91
CA ARG A 436 25.47 12.47 -1.01
C ARG A 436 24.11 13.15 -1.14
N GLU A 437 23.93 14.22 -0.40
CA GLU A 437 22.86 15.18 -0.62
C GLU A 437 23.27 16.14 -1.74
N CYS A 438 22.37 16.45 -2.66
CA CYS A 438 22.66 17.13 -3.91
C CYS A 438 21.79 18.37 -4.11
N PRO A 439 21.98 19.45 -3.33
CA PRO A 439 21.27 20.69 -3.55
C PRO A 439 21.65 21.33 -4.90
N LEU A 440 20.61 21.85 -5.58
CA LEU A 440 20.77 22.52 -6.86
C LEU A 440 21.41 23.90 -6.68
N ARG A 441 22.32 24.25 -7.57
CA ARG A 441 22.91 25.61 -7.72
C ARG A 441 22.58 26.13 -9.10
N ILE A 442 22.30 27.44 -9.18
CA ILE A 442 22.10 28.11 -10.46
C ILE A 442 23.08 29.24 -10.65
N ARG A 443 23.34 29.56 -11.90
CA ARG A 443 24.03 30.75 -12.32
C ARG A 443 23.07 31.64 -13.11
N VAL A 444 22.93 32.90 -12.68
CA VAL A 444 21.97 33.84 -13.29
C VAL A 444 22.56 34.60 -14.48
N ARG A 445 23.87 34.53 -14.66
CA ARG A 445 24.69 35.11 -15.79
C ARG A 445 25.88 34.20 -16.06
N GLU A 446 26.45 34.29 -17.26
CA GLU A 446 27.55 33.42 -17.71
C GLU A 446 28.76 33.49 -16.79
N ASP A 447 29.17 34.70 -16.36
CA ASP A 447 30.31 34.95 -15.47
C ASP A 447 29.87 35.22 -14.00
N GLY A 448 28.64 34.92 -13.63
CA GLY A 448 28.12 35.14 -12.29
C GLY A 448 28.47 34.03 -11.31
N ASP A 449 28.34 34.34 -10.03
CA ASP A 449 28.52 33.37 -8.94
C ASP A 449 27.41 32.32 -8.94
N TRP A 450 27.71 31.12 -8.40
CA TRP A 450 26.75 30.07 -8.18
C TRP A 450 25.86 30.42 -6.99
N LEU A 451 24.56 30.60 -7.24
CA LEU A 451 23.58 30.91 -6.22
C LEU A 451 23.06 29.62 -5.56
N PRO A 452 23.00 29.59 -4.22
CA PRO A 452 22.36 28.51 -3.47
C PRO A 452 20.85 28.51 -3.64
N ALA A 453 20.25 27.35 -3.42
CA ALA A 453 18.80 27.09 -3.54
C ALA A 453 17.95 28.09 -2.74
N SER A 454 18.37 28.45 -1.54
CA SER A 454 17.69 29.42 -0.66
C SER A 454 17.48 30.80 -1.31
N ARG A 455 18.36 31.22 -2.25
CA ARG A 455 18.28 32.53 -2.91
C ARG A 455 17.29 32.58 -4.06
N PHE A 456 16.99 31.44 -4.72
CA PHE A 456 16.14 31.44 -5.91
C PHE A 456 14.87 30.61 -5.77
N LEU A 457 14.82 29.57 -4.91
CA LEU A 457 13.66 28.69 -4.77
C LEU A 457 12.36 29.44 -4.40
N PRO A 458 12.35 30.37 -3.40
CA PRO A 458 11.12 31.10 -3.06
C PRO A 458 10.61 31.94 -4.24
N LEU A 459 11.53 32.48 -5.05
CA LEU A 459 11.22 33.24 -6.25
C LEU A 459 10.74 32.32 -7.39
N ALA A 460 11.39 31.18 -7.57
CA ALA A 460 10.99 30.17 -8.55
C ALA A 460 9.57 29.64 -8.29
N GLU A 461 9.23 29.39 -7.04
CA GLU A 461 7.86 29.03 -6.64
C GLU A 461 6.85 30.12 -6.98
N ARG A 462 7.15 31.38 -6.61
CA ARG A 462 6.27 32.52 -6.89
C ARG A 462 6.11 32.79 -8.39
N LEU A 463 7.17 32.56 -9.16
CA LEU A 463 7.18 32.76 -10.62
C LEU A 463 6.64 31.55 -11.40
N GLY A 464 6.38 30.42 -10.73
CA GLY A 464 5.81 29.22 -11.34
C GLY A 464 6.78 28.42 -12.20
N VAL A 465 8.09 28.47 -11.92
CA VAL A 465 9.13 27.73 -12.66
C VAL A 465 9.82 26.64 -11.79
N ILE A 466 9.30 26.38 -10.59
CA ILE A 466 9.90 25.43 -9.65
C ILE A 466 9.89 24.00 -10.20
N GLN A 467 8.83 23.57 -10.91
CA GLN A 467 8.72 22.24 -11.50
C GLN A 467 9.82 21.96 -12.52
N GLU A 468 10.18 22.97 -13.31
CA GLU A 468 11.24 22.87 -14.31
C GLU A 468 12.63 22.72 -13.66
N LEU A 469 12.85 23.40 -12.52
CA LEU A 469 14.09 23.28 -11.74
C LEU A 469 14.18 21.93 -11.03
N ASP A 470 13.12 21.47 -10.40
CA ASP A 470 13.07 20.15 -9.74
C ASP A 470 13.30 19.03 -10.76
N PHE A 471 12.70 19.16 -11.96
CA PHE A 471 12.93 18.20 -13.04
C PHE A 471 14.38 18.19 -13.53
N ALA A 472 15.00 19.37 -13.65
CA ALA A 472 16.40 19.49 -14.03
C ALA A 472 17.34 18.89 -12.96
N ALA A 473 17.06 19.10 -11.68
CA ALA A 473 17.82 18.49 -10.58
C ALA A 473 17.74 16.96 -10.61
N LEU A 474 16.54 16.41 -10.84
CA LEU A 474 16.34 14.96 -11.00
C LEU A 474 17.12 14.39 -12.17
N ALA A 475 17.08 15.05 -13.34
CA ALA A 475 17.79 14.61 -14.53
C ALA A 475 19.31 14.61 -14.29
N LEU A 476 19.85 15.67 -13.68
CA LEU A 476 21.28 15.75 -13.34
C LEU A 476 21.70 14.64 -12.35
N ALA A 477 20.88 14.36 -11.34
CA ALA A 477 21.18 13.32 -10.36
C ALA A 477 21.16 11.91 -10.97
N LEU A 478 20.19 11.62 -11.85
CA LEU A 478 20.13 10.34 -12.55
C LEU A 478 21.31 10.15 -13.51
N ASP A 479 21.66 11.20 -14.27
CA ASP A 479 22.83 11.19 -15.15
C ASP A 479 24.11 10.93 -14.36
N GLU A 480 24.26 11.52 -13.16
CA GLU A 480 25.42 11.30 -12.29
C GLU A 480 25.44 9.85 -11.74
N LEU A 481 24.29 9.32 -11.30
CA LEU A 481 24.16 7.94 -10.83
C LEU A 481 24.46 6.92 -11.94
N ASP A 482 24.10 7.22 -13.18
CA ASP A 482 24.43 6.36 -14.32
C ASP A 482 25.93 6.33 -14.62
N ASN A 483 26.60 7.46 -14.41
CA ASN A 483 28.04 7.61 -14.69
C ASN A 483 28.95 7.12 -13.55
N ASP A 484 28.43 7.02 -12.30
CA ASP A 484 29.19 6.56 -11.14
C ASP A 484 28.49 5.40 -10.41
N ALA A 485 29.00 4.19 -10.64
CA ALA A 485 28.51 2.97 -9.99
C ALA A 485 28.97 2.81 -8.52
N HIS A 486 29.91 3.64 -8.05
CA HIS A 486 30.42 3.59 -6.67
C HIS A 486 29.56 4.39 -5.70
N LEU A 487 28.73 5.30 -6.20
CA LEU A 487 27.78 6.03 -5.36
C LEU A 487 26.70 5.08 -4.83
N GLY A 488 26.52 5.04 -3.51
CA GLY A 488 25.45 4.31 -2.85
C GLY A 488 24.09 4.94 -3.10
N GLY A 489 24.03 6.28 -3.19
CA GLY A 489 22.83 7.02 -3.52
C GLY A 489 23.01 8.54 -3.53
N LEU A 490 22.11 9.22 -4.24
CA LEU A 490 22.00 10.67 -4.28
C LEU A 490 20.64 11.11 -3.71
N TRP A 491 20.67 12.09 -2.83
CA TRP A 491 19.52 12.68 -2.19
C TRP A 491 19.17 13.99 -2.86
N VAL A 492 17.94 14.12 -3.36
CA VAL A 492 17.49 15.24 -4.18
C VAL A 492 16.24 15.85 -3.58
N ASN A 493 16.27 17.15 -3.34
CA ASN A 493 15.15 17.92 -2.84
C ASN A 493 14.09 18.15 -3.92
N LEU A 494 12.83 17.93 -3.57
CA LEU A 494 11.68 18.23 -4.40
C LEU A 494 10.72 19.17 -3.68
N SER A 495 10.23 20.18 -4.40
CA SER A 495 9.22 21.07 -3.84
C SER A 495 7.89 20.36 -3.64
N ALA A 496 7.21 20.68 -2.54
CA ALA A 496 5.87 20.18 -2.28
C ALA A 496 4.84 20.63 -3.35
N ARG A 497 5.15 21.68 -4.11
CA ARG A 497 4.34 22.15 -5.22
C ARG A 497 4.47 21.25 -6.44
N SER A 498 5.67 20.77 -6.72
CA SER A 498 5.95 19.87 -7.84
C SER A 498 5.26 18.51 -7.65
N ILE A 499 5.30 17.93 -6.46
CA ILE A 499 4.63 16.65 -6.19
C ILE A 499 3.10 16.73 -6.26
N ALA A 500 2.52 17.92 -6.12
CA ALA A 500 1.09 18.14 -6.25
C ALA A 500 0.64 18.37 -7.71
N ASP A 501 1.57 18.50 -8.65
CA ASP A 501 1.28 18.66 -10.08
C ASP A 501 1.29 17.30 -10.80
N PRO A 502 0.13 16.80 -11.27
CA PRO A 502 0.05 15.52 -11.96
C PRO A 502 0.87 15.47 -13.26
N GLN A 503 1.16 16.62 -13.88
CA GLN A 503 2.00 16.66 -15.07
C GLN A 503 3.45 16.43 -14.72
N PHE A 504 3.95 17.09 -13.68
CA PHE A 504 5.30 16.88 -13.17
C PHE A 504 5.52 15.42 -12.76
N VAL A 505 4.60 14.85 -11.98
CA VAL A 505 4.69 13.45 -11.52
C VAL A 505 4.78 12.48 -12.70
N ARG A 506 3.94 12.65 -13.73
CA ARG A 506 4.03 11.81 -14.94
C ARG A 506 5.37 11.95 -15.66
N GLN A 507 5.91 13.17 -15.79
CA GLN A 507 7.20 13.41 -16.42
C GLN A 507 8.34 12.79 -15.62
N MET A 508 8.32 12.93 -14.30
CA MET A 508 9.27 12.33 -13.39
C MET A 508 9.25 10.79 -13.48
N LEU A 509 8.07 10.15 -13.43
CA LEU A 509 7.95 8.69 -13.59
C LEU A 509 8.47 8.22 -14.93
N ALA A 510 8.20 8.95 -16.02
CA ALA A 510 8.72 8.64 -17.34
C ALA A 510 10.26 8.78 -17.43
N LEU A 511 10.84 9.73 -16.69
CA LEU A 511 12.29 9.88 -16.55
C LEU A 511 12.88 8.69 -15.76
N LEU A 512 12.29 8.34 -14.62
CA LEU A 512 12.74 7.20 -13.78
C LEU A 512 12.68 5.86 -14.53
N ASP A 513 11.74 5.68 -15.44
CA ASP A 513 11.66 4.47 -16.28
C ASP A 513 12.79 4.37 -17.31
N GLN A 514 13.42 5.49 -17.67
CA GLN A 514 14.60 5.51 -18.54
C GLN A 514 15.90 5.12 -17.81
N HIS A 515 15.91 5.17 -16.45
CA HIS A 515 17.06 4.92 -15.60
C HIS A 515 16.79 3.77 -14.59
N PRO A 516 16.49 2.53 -15.03
CA PRO A 516 15.98 1.45 -14.15
C PRO A 516 16.97 1.01 -13.06
N ASP A 517 18.25 1.11 -13.28
CA ASP A 517 19.29 0.73 -12.32
C ASP A 517 19.60 1.88 -11.35
N SER A 518 19.66 3.11 -11.82
CA SER A 518 20.01 4.29 -11.04
C SER A 518 18.89 4.79 -10.15
N ARG A 519 17.63 4.63 -10.57
CA ARG A 519 16.47 5.06 -9.78
C ARG A 519 16.39 4.40 -8.39
N GLN A 520 16.95 3.19 -8.20
CA GLN A 520 16.97 2.50 -6.91
C GLN A 520 17.98 3.13 -5.92
N ARG A 521 18.90 3.97 -6.42
CA ARG A 521 19.87 4.74 -5.65
C ARG A 521 19.46 6.21 -5.50
N LEU A 522 18.24 6.56 -5.95
CA LEU A 522 17.70 7.92 -5.83
C LEU A 522 16.84 8.03 -4.56
N TRP A 523 17.15 9.05 -3.77
CA TRP A 523 16.48 9.41 -2.53
C TRP A 523 15.84 10.78 -2.71
N LEU A 524 14.53 10.87 -2.54
CA LEU A 524 13.75 12.09 -2.75
C LEU A 524 13.33 12.68 -1.41
N GLU A 525 13.66 13.94 -1.21
CA GLU A 525 13.37 14.71 0.00
C GLU A 525 12.28 15.75 -0.27
N ILE A 526 11.32 15.82 0.63
CA ILE A 526 10.23 16.80 0.55
C ILE A 526 10.16 17.52 1.90
N PRO A 527 10.12 18.86 1.93
CA PRO A 527 10.00 19.60 3.17
C PRO A 527 8.77 19.20 3.99
N GLU A 528 8.93 18.94 5.30
CA GLU A 528 7.86 18.50 6.22
C GLU A 528 6.59 19.32 6.06
N THR A 529 6.70 20.65 6.21
CA THR A 529 5.56 21.57 6.18
C THR A 529 4.81 21.50 4.85
N GLY A 530 5.53 21.42 3.74
CA GLY A 530 4.97 21.35 2.39
C GLY A 530 4.30 20.00 2.12
N GLY A 531 4.96 18.92 2.50
CA GLY A 531 4.50 17.53 2.33
C GLY A 531 3.23 17.24 3.13
N LEU A 532 3.23 17.61 4.42
CA LEU A 532 2.07 17.38 5.30
C LEU A 532 0.84 18.20 4.89
N ARG A 533 1.00 19.41 4.35
CA ARG A 533 -0.11 20.18 3.76
C ARG A 533 -0.71 19.52 2.52
N ARG A 534 0.04 18.68 1.81
CA ARG A 534 -0.36 17.99 0.57
C ARG A 534 -0.33 16.47 0.74
N LEU A 535 -0.82 15.99 1.88
CA LEU A 535 -0.74 14.59 2.32
C LEU A 535 -1.26 13.59 1.27
N ALA A 536 -2.33 13.94 0.54
CA ALA A 536 -2.89 13.08 -0.51
C ALA A 536 -1.91 12.89 -1.68
N ALA A 537 -1.27 13.98 -2.13
CA ALA A 537 -0.27 13.94 -3.20
C ALA A 537 0.99 13.17 -2.75
N LEU A 538 1.45 13.39 -1.52
CA LEU A 538 2.59 12.69 -0.94
C LEU A 538 2.33 11.17 -0.86
N ARG A 539 1.13 10.76 -0.42
CA ARG A 539 0.73 9.34 -0.36
C ARG A 539 0.65 8.69 -1.75
N GLU A 540 0.11 9.40 -2.72
CA GLU A 540 0.04 8.92 -4.10
C GLU A 540 1.43 8.76 -4.69
N LEU A 541 2.31 9.75 -4.51
CA LEU A 541 3.70 9.69 -4.93
C LEU A 541 4.44 8.50 -4.31
N ALA A 542 4.33 8.29 -3.00
CA ALA A 542 4.95 7.16 -2.32
C ALA A 542 4.50 5.81 -2.91
N ARG A 543 3.21 5.69 -3.24
CA ARG A 543 2.67 4.47 -3.86
C ARG A 543 3.22 4.22 -5.26
N GLU A 544 3.44 5.27 -6.07
CA GLU A 544 4.02 5.15 -7.41
C GLU A 544 5.53 4.87 -7.37
N LEU A 545 6.27 5.45 -6.43
CA LEU A 545 7.73 5.30 -6.31
C LEU A 545 8.16 3.95 -5.72
N LYS A 546 7.39 3.40 -4.79
CA LYS A 546 7.74 2.14 -4.09
C LYS A 546 8.01 0.94 -5.02
N PRO A 547 7.20 0.67 -6.06
CA PRO A 547 7.49 -0.40 -7.03
C PRO A 547 8.73 -0.13 -7.89
N LEU A 548 9.15 1.13 -8.02
CA LEU A 548 10.32 1.53 -8.79
C LEU A 548 11.62 1.40 -7.97
N GLY A 549 11.52 1.21 -6.65
CA GLY A 549 12.64 1.09 -5.73
C GLY A 549 13.28 2.43 -5.36
N CYS A 550 12.68 3.57 -5.71
CA CYS A 550 13.11 4.89 -5.25
C CYS A 550 12.77 5.07 -3.77
N HIS A 551 13.60 5.84 -3.05
CA HIS A 551 13.38 6.19 -1.66
C HIS A 551 12.71 7.56 -1.53
N LEU A 552 11.74 7.68 -0.63
CA LEU A 552 11.01 8.91 -0.39
C LEU A 552 11.00 9.24 1.11
N GLY A 553 11.31 10.48 1.47
CA GLY A 553 11.31 10.94 2.84
C GLY A 553 10.91 12.39 3.01
N LEU A 554 10.85 12.81 4.29
CA LEU A 554 10.64 14.21 4.66
C LEU A 554 11.92 14.79 5.22
N GLU A 555 12.28 16.01 4.78
CA GLU A 555 13.36 16.83 5.33
C GLU A 555 12.85 17.88 6.33
N HIS A 556 13.75 18.43 7.15
CA HIS A 556 13.44 19.39 8.23
C HIS A 556 12.33 18.92 9.15
N TYR A 557 12.33 17.61 9.46
CA TYR A 557 11.30 16.98 10.26
C TYR A 557 11.45 17.29 11.75
N GLY A 558 10.29 17.45 12.42
CA GLY A 558 10.20 17.63 13.87
C GLY A 558 9.31 18.78 14.30
N HIS A 559 8.97 19.71 13.41
CA HIS A 559 8.11 20.86 13.73
C HIS A 559 6.63 20.46 13.90
N HIS A 560 6.18 19.45 13.17
CA HIS A 560 4.79 18.94 13.22
C HIS A 560 4.72 17.52 13.78
N PHE A 561 5.50 17.20 14.81
CA PHE A 561 5.57 15.88 15.40
C PHE A 561 4.20 15.33 15.85
N ASN A 562 3.26 16.21 16.25
CA ASN A 562 1.89 15.84 16.54
C ASN A 562 1.15 15.15 15.38
N GLN A 563 1.70 15.23 14.16
CA GLN A 563 1.16 14.58 12.97
C GLN A 563 1.89 13.27 12.62
N ILE A 564 2.81 12.80 13.44
CA ILE A 564 3.57 11.56 13.19
C ILE A 564 2.64 10.35 12.98
N GLY A 565 1.48 10.35 13.63
CA GLY A 565 0.45 9.34 13.42
C GLY A 565 -0.10 9.27 11.99
N LEU A 566 0.10 10.29 11.15
CA LEU A 566 -0.30 10.28 9.74
C LEU A 566 0.73 9.59 8.85
N LEU A 567 1.97 9.40 9.32
CA LEU A 567 3.07 8.88 8.50
C LEU A 567 2.99 7.37 8.28
N TYR A 568 2.33 6.64 9.18
CA TYR A 568 2.30 5.18 9.16
C TYR A 568 1.68 4.57 7.88
N ASP A 569 0.78 5.31 7.22
CA ASP A 569 0.09 4.81 6.01
C ASP A 569 0.51 5.52 4.71
N ILE A 570 1.51 6.43 4.79
CA ILE A 570 2.04 7.13 3.61
C ILE A 570 3.01 6.22 2.84
N GLY A 571 3.84 5.46 3.55
CA GLY A 571 4.86 4.59 2.96
C GLY A 571 6.18 5.32 2.71
N LEU A 572 6.55 6.26 3.60
CA LEU A 572 7.87 6.91 3.60
C LEU A 572 8.96 5.93 4.00
N ASP A 573 10.16 6.12 3.46
CA ASP A 573 11.34 5.32 3.77
C ASP A 573 12.20 5.96 4.86
N PHE A 574 12.18 7.30 4.98
CA PHE A 574 13.03 8.01 5.93
C PHE A 574 12.46 9.37 6.37
N LEU A 575 12.99 9.85 7.51
CA LEU A 575 12.84 11.22 8.01
C LEU A 575 14.22 11.80 8.25
N LYS A 576 14.42 13.08 7.88
CA LYS A 576 15.64 13.83 8.14
C LYS A 576 15.30 14.95 9.12
N VAL A 577 15.85 14.85 10.33
CA VAL A 577 15.50 15.71 11.46
C VAL A 577 16.16 17.06 11.32
N ASP A 578 15.36 18.12 11.54
CA ASP A 578 15.79 19.51 11.44
C ASP A 578 16.97 19.81 12.36
N PRO A 579 17.98 20.56 11.87
CA PRO A 579 19.19 20.92 12.62
C PRO A 579 18.93 21.62 13.97
N GLY A 580 17.84 22.38 14.08
CA GLY A 580 17.47 23.04 15.34
C GLY A 580 17.23 22.08 16.52
N PHE A 581 16.90 20.80 16.25
CA PHE A 581 16.80 19.76 17.27
C PHE A 581 18.12 19.04 17.53
N ILE A 582 19.07 19.12 16.60
CA ILE A 582 20.35 18.40 16.61
C ILE A 582 21.45 19.20 17.30
N GLN A 583 21.50 20.49 17.06
CA GLN A 583 22.52 21.35 17.64
C GLN A 583 22.50 21.34 19.17
N GLY A 584 23.68 21.06 19.78
CA GLY A 584 23.83 20.93 21.23
C GLY A 584 23.14 19.73 21.85
N ILE A 585 22.85 18.69 21.06
CA ILE A 585 22.16 17.48 21.54
C ILE A 585 22.93 16.70 22.58
N ASP A 586 24.24 16.81 22.61
CA ASP A 586 25.11 16.19 23.61
C ASP A 586 24.80 16.65 25.03
N ASP A 587 24.40 17.92 25.23
CA ASP A 587 24.07 18.50 26.54
C ASP A 587 22.55 18.63 26.82
N ASN A 588 21.68 18.53 25.78
CA ASN A 588 20.25 18.74 25.92
C ASN A 588 19.47 17.44 26.21
N THR A 589 19.37 17.06 27.48
CA THR A 589 18.69 15.82 27.92
C THR A 589 17.21 15.74 27.52
N CYS A 590 16.50 16.86 27.45
CA CYS A 590 15.08 16.88 27.03
C CYS A 590 14.95 16.59 25.53
N ASN A 591 15.81 17.19 24.68
CA ASN A 591 15.84 16.85 23.26
C ASN A 591 16.34 15.41 23.02
N GLN A 592 17.30 14.91 23.83
CA GLN A 592 17.73 13.51 23.77
C GLN A 592 16.54 12.57 23.97
N ALA A 593 15.71 12.80 24.99
CA ALA A 593 14.54 11.98 25.26
C ALA A 593 13.48 12.06 24.13
N PHE A 594 13.29 13.25 23.57
CA PHE A 594 12.38 13.45 22.44
C PHE A 594 12.89 12.71 21.17
N LEU A 595 14.18 12.90 20.82
CA LEU A 595 14.76 12.32 19.62
C LEU A 595 14.89 10.79 19.71
N SER A 596 15.23 10.25 20.88
CA SER A 596 15.20 8.81 21.11
C SER A 596 13.78 8.25 20.89
N GLY A 597 12.76 8.94 21.41
CA GLY A 597 11.37 8.55 21.18
C GLY A 597 10.93 8.68 19.73
N LEU A 598 11.42 9.69 19.02
CA LEU A 598 11.18 9.83 17.58
C LEU A 598 11.76 8.63 16.81
N CYS A 599 13.03 8.26 17.09
CA CYS A 599 13.66 7.09 16.47
C CYS A 599 12.87 5.81 16.77
N ASP A 600 12.49 5.59 18.03
CA ASP A 600 11.69 4.42 18.44
C ASP A 600 10.36 4.32 17.68
N ILE A 601 9.64 5.44 17.57
CA ILE A 601 8.35 5.48 16.85
C ILE A 601 8.55 5.26 15.34
N ALA A 602 9.52 5.97 14.74
CA ALA A 602 9.80 5.87 13.31
C ALA A 602 10.21 4.44 12.91
N HIS A 603 11.11 3.82 13.70
CA HIS A 603 11.54 2.43 13.47
C HIS A 603 10.40 1.42 13.60
N ARG A 604 9.47 1.62 14.55
CA ARG A 604 8.27 0.76 14.69
C ARG A 604 7.34 0.80 13.47
N ILE A 605 7.41 1.84 12.66
CA ILE A 605 6.66 1.96 11.41
C ILE A 605 7.54 1.78 10.16
N GLY A 606 8.77 1.29 10.36
CA GLY A 606 9.71 0.96 9.28
C GLY A 606 10.35 2.16 8.60
N ILE A 607 10.36 3.34 9.23
CA ILE A 607 10.95 4.57 8.72
C ILE A 607 12.33 4.77 9.37
N ARG A 608 13.37 5.04 8.57
CA ARG A 608 14.71 5.39 9.03
C ARG A 608 14.80 6.86 9.42
N VAL A 609 15.68 7.18 10.37
CA VAL A 609 15.82 8.54 10.88
C VAL A 609 17.26 9.03 10.69
N TYR A 610 17.40 10.17 10.04
CA TYR A 610 18.67 10.81 9.77
C TYR A 610 18.75 12.17 10.45
N ALA A 611 19.94 12.55 10.94
CA ALA A 611 20.18 13.85 11.54
C ALA A 611 20.81 14.79 10.52
N GLU A 612 20.31 16.03 10.47
CA GLU A 612 20.83 17.07 9.62
C GLU A 612 21.62 18.11 10.43
N GLY A 613 22.69 18.69 9.83
CA GLY A 613 23.41 19.80 10.39
C GLY A 613 24.29 19.45 11.60
N VAL A 614 24.86 18.25 11.64
CA VAL A 614 25.76 17.83 12.74
C VAL A 614 27.06 18.58 12.64
N GLU A 615 27.42 19.35 13.71
CA GLU A 615 28.56 20.24 13.73
C GLU A 615 29.76 19.68 14.50
N THR A 616 29.54 18.85 15.52
CA THR A 616 30.56 18.38 16.43
C THR A 616 30.65 16.85 16.51
N GLU A 617 31.85 16.35 16.90
CA GLU A 617 32.01 14.91 17.19
C GLU A 617 31.23 14.46 18.41
N ALA A 618 30.93 15.34 19.37
CA ALA A 618 30.13 15.04 20.55
C ALA A 618 28.65 14.80 20.17
N GLU A 619 28.09 15.65 19.32
CA GLU A 619 26.76 15.45 18.74
C GLU A 619 26.69 14.15 17.97
N LEU A 620 27.70 13.89 17.13
CA LEU A 620 27.80 12.67 16.34
C LEU A 620 27.73 11.40 17.19
N ALA A 621 28.53 11.37 18.28
CA ALA A 621 28.54 10.24 19.21
C ALA A 621 27.18 10.08 19.90
N LYS A 622 26.55 11.18 20.30
CA LYS A 622 25.26 11.17 20.96
C LYS A 622 24.13 10.68 20.05
N LEU A 623 24.10 11.10 18.79
CA LEU A 623 23.11 10.68 17.81
C LEU A 623 23.16 9.17 17.54
N ALA A 624 24.36 8.58 17.54
CA ALA A 624 24.49 7.12 17.44
C ALA A 624 23.86 6.38 18.65
N GLU A 625 24.01 6.94 19.86
CA GLU A 625 23.38 6.39 21.08
C GLU A 625 21.84 6.53 21.06
N LEU A 626 21.33 7.60 20.44
CA LEU A 626 19.88 7.87 20.34
C LEU A 626 19.15 7.05 19.28
N GLY A 627 19.90 6.29 18.45
CA GLY A 627 19.33 5.36 17.50
C GLY A 627 19.11 5.94 16.09
N PHE A 628 19.80 7.03 15.72
CA PHE A 628 19.77 7.55 14.35
C PHE A 628 20.43 6.57 13.37
N ASP A 629 19.85 6.42 12.17
CA ASP A 629 20.37 5.55 11.11
C ASP A 629 21.50 6.18 10.31
N GLY A 630 21.62 7.50 10.32
CA GLY A 630 22.70 8.22 9.66
C GLY A 630 22.66 9.71 9.94
N VAL A 631 23.65 10.42 9.39
CA VAL A 631 23.92 11.82 9.71
C VAL A 631 24.46 12.59 8.50
N THR A 632 24.16 13.90 8.44
CA THR A 632 24.79 14.85 7.52
C THR A 632 25.17 16.14 8.26
N GLY A 633 26.20 16.81 7.81
CA GLY A 633 26.71 18.06 8.42
C GLY A 633 28.23 18.19 8.32
N VAL A 634 28.76 19.31 8.81
CA VAL A 634 30.19 19.64 8.71
C VAL A 634 31.10 18.69 9.51
N ALA A 635 30.59 18.05 10.56
CA ALA A 635 31.31 17.01 11.30
C ALA A 635 31.44 15.69 10.52
N VAL A 636 30.66 15.50 9.43
CA VAL A 636 30.66 14.28 8.64
C VAL A 636 31.71 14.36 7.56
N ARG A 637 32.83 13.66 7.75
CA ARG A 637 33.93 13.61 6.76
C ARG A 637 33.74 12.38 5.87
N GLU A 638 34.19 12.49 4.62
CA GLU A 638 34.35 11.31 3.75
C GLU A 638 35.38 10.37 4.42
N ILE A 639 35.02 9.07 4.52
CA ILE A 639 35.86 8.00 5.08
C ILE A 639 36.89 7.57 4.02
#